data_4814370f3a032615d41712f9e19938b9
#
_entry.id   4814370f3a032615d41712f9e19938b9
#
_cell.length_a   1.000
_cell.length_b   1.000
_cell.length_c   1.000
_cell.angle_alpha   90.00
_cell.angle_beta   90.00
_cell.angle_gamma   90.00
#
_symmetry.space_group_name_H-M   'P 1'
#
loop_
_entity.id
_entity.type
_entity.pdbx_description
1 polymer ?
#
loop_
_entity_poly.entity_id
_entity_poly.type
_entity_poly.pdbx_seq_one_letter_code
_entity_poly.pdbx_strand_id
1 'polypeptide(L)'
;MVARFAFAFFALAASSALAADPAAIVEDAKGRNLGVDFMDYLEAGRVVKLGAGDELVVGYLASCWRETIKGGTVTIGTAQSTVAGGSVRREKVACSGSKMQLTSDQAAKSGVMVFRAPPRPTATTASAAQPTQTIYGLSPVLDVKGGGRITIARLDQTEAPVTLDIPAQQLMRGSFFDMAKADRALVAGGIYRISAGDAADARQIVFKVDAEAKPGAAPMLSRLLRL
;
A
#
# COMPACT_ATOMS: atom_id res chain seq x y z
N MET A 1 -69.50 10.35 -14.96
CA MET A 1 -68.39 9.36 -15.11
C MET A 1 -67.11 10.05 -14.73
N VAL A 2 -66.58 9.71 -13.56
CA VAL A 2 -65.34 10.33 -13.02
C VAL A 2 -64.29 9.23 -12.97
N ALA A 3 -63.30 9.31 -13.86
CA ALA A 3 -62.17 8.37 -13.93
C ALA A 3 -61.15 8.73 -12.84
N ARG A 4 -60.90 7.80 -11.88
CA ARG A 4 -59.87 7.91 -10.88
C ARG A 4 -58.57 7.29 -11.44
N PHE A 5 -57.58 8.14 -11.71
CA PHE A 5 -56.20 7.70 -11.99
C PHE A 5 -55.50 7.42 -10.68
N ALA A 6 -55.14 6.17 -10.43
CA ALA A 6 -54.27 5.73 -9.34
C ALA A 6 -52.82 5.87 -9.78
N PHE A 7 -52.07 6.80 -9.22
CA PHE A 7 -50.63 6.92 -9.39
C PHE A 7 -49.94 5.93 -8.43
N ALA A 8 -49.36 4.87 -8.98
CA ALA A 8 -48.49 3.94 -8.24
C ALA A 8 -47.11 4.58 -8.07
N PHE A 9 -46.74 4.96 -6.87
CA PHE A 9 -45.39 5.43 -6.50
C PHE A 9 -44.47 4.22 -6.32
N PHE A 10 -43.58 4.00 -7.30
CA PHE A 10 -42.54 2.98 -7.22
C PHE A 10 -41.36 3.55 -6.45
N ALA A 11 -41.22 3.21 -5.17
CA ALA A 11 -40.09 3.61 -4.35
C ALA A 11 -38.85 2.77 -4.75
N LEU A 12 -37.91 3.38 -5.50
CA LEU A 12 -36.58 2.79 -5.73
C LEU A 12 -35.81 2.82 -4.40
N ALA A 13 -35.68 1.68 -3.75
CA ALA A 13 -34.77 1.48 -2.64
C ALA A 13 -33.33 1.48 -3.21
N ALA A 14 -32.61 2.57 -3.09
CA ALA A 14 -31.17 2.63 -3.36
C ALA A 14 -30.45 1.84 -2.27
N SER A 15 -30.06 0.60 -2.55
CA SER A 15 -29.17 -0.18 -1.70
C SER A 15 -27.79 0.46 -1.74
N SER A 16 -27.40 1.14 -0.66
CA SER A 16 -26.02 1.59 -0.45
C SER A 16 -25.14 0.35 -0.30
N ALA A 17 -24.37 0.01 -1.33
CA ALA A 17 -23.32 -0.98 -1.22
C ALA A 17 -22.27 -0.42 -0.25
N LEU A 18 -22.23 -0.93 0.98
CA LEU A 18 -21.14 -0.70 1.91
C LEU A 18 -19.90 -1.33 1.27
N ALA A 19 -18.90 -0.52 0.95
CA ALA A 19 -17.60 -1.03 0.51
C ALA A 19 -17.06 -1.90 1.65
N ALA A 20 -16.79 -3.18 1.37
CA ALA A 20 -16.21 -4.08 2.33
C ALA A 20 -14.75 -3.69 2.59
N ASP A 21 -14.30 -3.76 3.85
CA ASP A 21 -12.92 -3.49 4.19
C ASP A 21 -12.00 -4.50 3.49
N PRO A 22 -10.86 -4.06 2.89
CA PRO A 22 -9.94 -4.94 2.22
C PRO A 22 -9.32 -5.94 3.21
N ALA A 23 -9.34 -7.22 2.88
CA ALA A 23 -8.77 -8.30 3.68
C ALA A 23 -7.29 -8.52 3.36
N ALA A 24 -6.90 -8.35 2.10
CA ALA A 24 -5.55 -8.63 1.62
C ALA A 24 -5.13 -7.65 0.52
N ILE A 25 -3.84 -7.66 0.20
CA ILE A 25 -3.26 -6.92 -0.92
C ILE A 25 -2.45 -7.88 -1.80
N VAL A 26 -2.48 -7.66 -3.12
CA VAL A 26 -1.63 -8.38 -4.06
C VAL A 26 -0.20 -7.84 -3.98
N GLU A 27 0.74 -8.68 -3.52
CA GLU A 27 2.16 -8.34 -3.44
C GLU A 27 2.95 -8.74 -4.69
N ASP A 28 2.48 -9.75 -5.43
CA ASP A 28 2.97 -10.11 -6.75
C ASP A 28 1.91 -10.94 -7.50
N ALA A 29 1.89 -10.81 -8.82
CA ALA A 29 0.99 -11.56 -9.68
C ALA A 29 1.72 -11.91 -10.98
N LYS A 30 1.95 -13.21 -11.21
CA LYS A 30 2.60 -13.73 -12.41
C LYS A 30 1.61 -14.62 -13.14
N GLY A 31 1.22 -14.21 -14.33
CA GLY A 31 0.27 -14.92 -15.17
C GLY A 31 -0.42 -14.00 -16.15
N ARG A 32 -1.32 -14.59 -16.97
CA ARG A 32 -2.11 -13.84 -17.95
C ARG A 32 -3.57 -13.79 -17.51
N ASN A 33 -4.17 -12.60 -17.54
CA ASN A 33 -5.61 -12.41 -17.29
C ASN A 33 -6.08 -12.91 -15.91
N LEU A 34 -5.31 -12.65 -14.87
CA LEU A 34 -5.64 -13.05 -13.49
C LEU A 34 -6.83 -12.26 -12.91
N GLY A 35 -7.21 -11.14 -13.54
CA GLY A 35 -8.24 -10.24 -13.04
C GLY A 35 -7.87 -9.52 -11.76
N VAL A 36 -6.59 -9.57 -11.40
CA VAL A 36 -5.96 -8.85 -10.30
C VAL A 36 -4.55 -8.43 -10.70
N ASP A 37 -4.10 -7.31 -10.18
CA ASP A 37 -2.77 -6.76 -10.47
C ASP A 37 -2.01 -6.43 -9.18
N PHE A 38 -0.73 -6.16 -9.32
CA PHE A 38 0.14 -5.74 -8.23
C PHE A 38 -0.43 -4.53 -7.50
N MET A 39 -0.48 -4.57 -6.17
CA MET A 39 -1.05 -3.56 -5.27
C MET A 39 -2.59 -3.44 -5.29
N ASP A 40 -3.29 -4.36 -5.95
CA ASP A 40 -4.75 -4.44 -5.82
C ASP A 40 -5.15 -4.86 -4.41
N TYR A 41 -6.17 -4.18 -3.89
CA TYR A 41 -6.85 -4.60 -2.67
C TYR A 41 -7.85 -5.71 -2.95
N LEU A 42 -7.84 -6.73 -2.13
CA LEU A 42 -8.74 -7.86 -2.22
C LEU A 42 -9.67 -7.91 -1.01
N GLU A 43 -10.95 -7.86 -1.28
CA GLU A 43 -11.99 -8.07 -0.27
C GLU A 43 -12.18 -9.56 0.04
N ALA A 44 -12.66 -9.87 1.23
CA ALA A 44 -13.07 -11.22 1.57
C ALA A 44 -14.20 -11.70 0.62
N GLY A 45 -14.11 -12.97 0.17
CA GLY A 45 -15.02 -13.55 -0.83
C GLY A 45 -14.56 -13.34 -2.28
N ARG A 46 -13.59 -12.49 -2.58
CA ARG A 46 -13.04 -12.36 -3.94
C ARG A 46 -12.48 -13.68 -4.42
N VAL A 47 -12.84 -14.08 -5.64
CA VAL A 47 -12.33 -15.29 -6.27
C VAL A 47 -11.36 -14.93 -7.39
N VAL A 48 -10.16 -15.55 -7.38
CA VAL A 48 -9.13 -15.43 -8.41
C VAL A 48 -8.85 -16.82 -8.99
N LYS A 49 -8.87 -16.95 -10.32
CA LYS A 49 -8.55 -18.20 -11.01
C LYS A 49 -7.14 -18.15 -11.56
N LEU A 50 -6.32 -19.12 -11.16
CA LEU A 50 -4.93 -19.26 -11.57
C LEU A 50 -4.79 -20.47 -12.49
N GLY A 51 -4.15 -20.28 -13.65
CA GLY A 51 -3.69 -21.37 -14.49
C GLY A 51 -2.53 -22.16 -13.86
N ALA A 52 -2.17 -23.30 -14.40
CA ALA A 52 -1.15 -24.19 -13.85
C ALA A 52 0.24 -23.53 -13.66
N GLY A 53 0.58 -22.54 -14.50
CA GLY A 53 1.85 -21.79 -14.42
C GLY A 53 1.75 -20.45 -13.73
N ASP A 54 0.57 -20.05 -13.27
CA ASP A 54 0.34 -18.76 -12.66
C ASP A 54 0.69 -18.79 -11.17
N GLU A 55 1.19 -17.65 -10.67
CA GLU A 55 1.53 -17.45 -9.27
C GLU A 55 0.92 -16.15 -8.76
N LEU A 56 0.33 -16.20 -7.59
CA LEU A 56 -0.23 -15.05 -6.89
C LEU A 56 0.38 -14.97 -5.49
N VAL A 57 0.90 -13.81 -5.12
CA VAL A 57 1.37 -13.53 -3.76
C VAL A 57 0.43 -12.51 -3.12
N VAL A 58 -0.16 -12.87 -2.00
CA VAL A 58 -1.05 -11.99 -1.23
C VAL A 58 -0.57 -11.81 0.19
N GLY A 59 -0.65 -10.56 0.67
CA GLY A 59 -0.38 -10.20 2.05
C GLY A 59 -1.70 -9.88 2.76
N TYR A 60 -2.01 -10.60 3.85
CA TYR A 60 -3.20 -10.37 4.66
C TYR A 60 -2.97 -9.26 5.67
N LEU A 61 -3.85 -8.25 5.64
CA LEU A 61 -3.67 -7.01 6.39
C LEU A 61 -3.84 -7.19 7.90
N ALA A 62 -4.83 -7.98 8.31
CA ALA A 62 -5.15 -8.18 9.73
C ALA A 62 -4.37 -9.34 10.35
N SER A 63 -4.17 -10.43 9.59
CA SER A 63 -3.60 -11.67 10.12
C SER A 63 -2.10 -11.79 9.95
N CYS A 64 -1.46 -10.88 9.19
CA CYS A 64 -0.02 -10.90 8.88
C CYS A 64 0.46 -12.20 8.21
N TRP A 65 -0.42 -12.91 7.53
CA TRP A 65 -0.04 -14.00 6.67
C TRP A 65 0.33 -13.48 5.28
N ARG A 66 1.46 -13.97 4.78
CA ARG A 66 1.79 -13.89 3.37
C ARG A 66 1.57 -15.27 2.75
N GLU A 67 0.84 -15.31 1.66
CA GLU A 67 0.56 -16.54 0.92
C GLU A 67 1.14 -16.46 -0.49
N THR A 68 1.93 -17.47 -0.87
CA THR A 68 2.36 -17.70 -2.24
C THR A 68 1.54 -18.86 -2.80
N ILE A 69 0.71 -18.57 -3.79
CA ILE A 69 -0.28 -19.51 -4.33
C ILE A 69 0.07 -19.83 -5.77
N LYS A 70 0.06 -21.11 -6.14
CA LYS A 70 0.36 -21.57 -7.50
C LYS A 70 -0.80 -22.40 -8.02
N GLY A 71 -1.38 -21.93 -9.13
CA GLY A 71 -2.51 -22.57 -9.79
C GLY A 71 -3.78 -22.66 -8.96
N GLY A 72 -4.86 -23.13 -9.59
CA GLY A 72 -6.14 -23.42 -8.94
C GLY A 72 -7.05 -22.22 -8.77
N THR A 73 -8.12 -22.41 -8.00
CA THR A 73 -9.10 -21.37 -7.68
C THR A 73 -8.87 -20.89 -6.24
N VAL A 74 -8.59 -19.60 -6.10
CA VAL A 74 -8.28 -18.94 -4.84
C VAL A 74 -9.51 -18.15 -4.40
N THR A 75 -10.01 -18.42 -3.21
CA THR A 75 -11.04 -17.60 -2.56
C THR A 75 -10.38 -16.85 -1.39
N ILE A 76 -10.36 -15.53 -1.47
CA ILE A 76 -9.81 -14.67 -0.42
C ILE A 76 -10.71 -14.74 0.81
N GLY A 77 -10.14 -15.11 1.96
CA GLY A 77 -10.84 -15.08 3.24
C GLY A 77 -10.52 -13.81 4.02
N THR A 78 -10.97 -13.71 5.24
CA THR A 78 -10.66 -12.57 6.14
C THR A 78 -9.23 -12.63 6.70
N ALA A 79 -8.68 -13.83 6.88
CA ALA A 79 -7.37 -14.05 7.48
C ALA A 79 -6.42 -14.90 6.63
N GLN A 80 -6.95 -15.74 5.76
CA GLN A 80 -6.22 -16.65 4.87
C GLN A 80 -7.11 -17.02 3.68
N SER A 81 -6.49 -17.42 2.55
CA SER A 81 -7.20 -17.94 1.38
C SER A 81 -7.58 -19.41 1.53
N THR A 82 -8.69 -19.78 0.88
CA THR A 82 -9.00 -21.17 0.53
C THR A 82 -8.58 -21.42 -0.92
N VAL A 83 -7.80 -22.47 -1.17
CA VAL A 83 -7.27 -22.79 -2.50
C VAL A 83 -7.76 -24.18 -2.91
N ALA A 84 -8.47 -24.25 -4.04
CA ALA A 84 -8.93 -25.50 -4.64
C ALA A 84 -8.16 -25.80 -5.92
N GLY A 85 -7.59 -27.00 -6.04
CA GLY A 85 -6.85 -27.43 -7.22
C GLY A 85 -5.50 -26.75 -7.45
N GLY A 86 -4.94 -26.14 -6.42
CA GLY A 86 -3.65 -25.47 -6.45
C GLY A 86 -2.82 -25.78 -5.20
N SER A 87 -1.67 -25.12 -5.07
CA SER A 87 -0.83 -25.19 -3.86
C SER A 87 -0.69 -23.81 -3.22
N VAL A 88 -0.56 -23.78 -1.89
CA VAL A 88 -0.35 -22.56 -1.13
C VAL A 88 0.77 -22.76 -0.11
N ARG A 89 1.77 -21.86 -0.14
CA ARG A 89 2.78 -21.73 0.91
C ARG A 89 2.46 -20.52 1.75
N ARG A 90 2.40 -20.69 3.04
CA ARG A 90 2.09 -19.63 4.01
C ARG A 90 3.30 -19.32 4.87
N GLU A 91 3.54 -18.05 5.10
CA GLU A 91 4.53 -17.57 6.04
C GLU A 91 3.96 -16.43 6.89
N LYS A 92 4.33 -16.43 8.17
CA LYS A 92 4.00 -15.35 9.07
C LYS A 92 5.02 -14.24 8.87
N VAL A 93 4.54 -13.03 8.54
CA VAL A 93 5.41 -11.87 8.35
C VAL A 93 5.23 -10.88 9.49
N ALA A 94 6.28 -10.09 9.77
CA ALA A 94 6.17 -9.02 10.74
C ALA A 94 5.20 -7.96 10.20
N CYS A 95 4.12 -7.73 10.90
CA CYS A 95 3.20 -6.64 10.64
C CYS A 95 2.56 -6.16 11.93
N SER A 96 2.07 -4.93 11.94
CA SER A 96 1.42 -4.33 13.09
C SER A 96 -0.10 -4.57 13.09
N GLY A 97 -0.56 -5.72 12.62
CA GLY A 97 -1.94 -6.21 12.68
C GLY A 97 -3.02 -5.13 12.60
N SER A 98 -3.59 -4.77 13.74
CA SER A 98 -4.67 -3.78 13.85
C SER A 98 -4.31 -2.34 13.41
N LYS A 99 -3.01 -1.98 13.35
CA LYS A 99 -2.58 -0.65 12.90
C LYS A 99 -2.56 -0.51 11.38
N MET A 100 -2.72 -1.60 10.64
CA MET A 100 -2.75 -1.62 9.18
C MET A 100 -4.16 -1.55 8.59
N GLN A 101 -5.18 -1.69 9.39
CA GLN A 101 -6.55 -1.45 8.96
C GLN A 101 -6.74 0.05 8.82
N LEU A 102 -6.61 0.55 7.60
CA LEU A 102 -7.19 1.83 7.27
C LEU A 102 -8.70 1.68 7.48
N THR A 103 -9.26 2.50 8.38
CA THR A 103 -10.72 2.59 8.44
C THR A 103 -11.23 3.03 7.08
N SER A 104 -12.44 2.64 6.70
CA SER A 104 -13.10 3.06 5.45
C SER A 104 -12.99 4.58 5.23
N ASP A 105 -13.06 5.39 6.29
CA ASP A 105 -12.85 6.84 6.25
C ASP A 105 -11.41 7.25 5.93
N GLN A 106 -10.42 6.49 6.35
CA GLN A 106 -9.01 6.75 6.04
C GLN A 106 -8.68 6.32 4.60
N ALA A 107 -9.26 5.23 4.13
CA ALA A 107 -9.14 4.79 2.74
C ALA A 107 -9.82 5.80 1.79
N ALA A 108 -11.00 6.31 2.13
CA ALA A 108 -11.69 7.36 1.38
C ALA A 108 -10.91 8.69 1.37
N LYS A 109 -10.26 9.05 2.48
CA LYS A 109 -9.43 10.26 2.57
C LYS A 109 -8.08 10.13 1.87
N SER A 110 -7.52 8.93 1.72
CA SER A 110 -6.28 8.70 0.97
C SER A 110 -6.48 8.82 -0.54
N GLY A 111 -7.72 8.71 -1.05
CA GLY A 111 -8.08 8.87 -2.46
C GLY A 111 -8.35 10.32 -2.90
N VAL A 112 -8.48 11.27 -1.98
CA VAL A 112 -8.81 12.67 -2.29
C VAL A 112 -7.89 13.62 -1.51
N MET A 113 -6.61 13.58 -1.81
CA MET A 113 -5.72 14.70 -1.48
C MET A 113 -5.76 15.67 -2.66
N VAL A 114 -6.74 16.56 -2.65
CA VAL A 114 -6.64 17.80 -3.42
C VAL A 114 -5.50 18.60 -2.80
N PHE A 115 -4.37 18.66 -3.50
CA PHE A 115 -3.28 19.55 -3.15
C PHE A 115 -3.76 21.00 -3.26
N ARG A 116 -4.29 21.55 -2.18
CA ARG A 116 -4.23 22.99 -1.98
C ARG A 116 -2.79 23.28 -1.62
N ALA A 117 -2.07 23.95 -2.52
CA ALA A 117 -0.75 24.48 -2.21
C ALA A 117 -0.83 25.27 -0.90
N PRO A 118 -0.06 24.91 0.15
CA PRO A 118 -0.04 25.72 1.36
C PRO A 118 0.50 27.10 1.01
N PRO A 119 0.02 28.18 1.67
CA PRO A 119 0.59 29.50 1.50
C PRO A 119 2.08 29.43 1.81
N ARG A 120 2.90 30.04 0.96
CA ARG A 120 4.35 30.09 1.05
C ARG A 120 4.73 30.61 2.44
N PRO A 121 5.39 29.82 3.32
CA PRO A 121 5.86 30.36 4.59
C PRO A 121 7.02 31.31 4.30
N THR A 122 6.88 32.57 4.68
CA THR A 122 8.00 33.45 4.91
C THR A 122 8.92 32.79 5.95
N ALA A 123 10.22 32.71 5.62
CA ALA A 123 11.25 32.09 6.42
C ALA A 123 11.22 32.62 7.87
N THR A 124 10.83 31.78 8.81
CA THR A 124 11.17 31.98 10.22
C THR A 124 11.09 30.62 10.92
N THR A 125 12.21 30.17 11.46
CA THR A 125 12.44 28.99 12.31
C THR A 125 12.04 27.64 11.69
N ALA A 126 13.04 26.75 11.57
CA ALA A 126 12.87 25.34 11.18
C ALA A 126 11.90 24.64 12.15
N SER A 127 10.61 24.72 11.84
CA SER A 127 9.60 23.87 12.44
C SER A 127 9.97 22.46 12.05
N ALA A 128 10.29 21.60 13.02
CA ALA A 128 10.57 20.20 12.79
C ALA A 128 9.41 19.62 11.96
N ALA A 129 9.70 19.24 10.72
CA ALA A 129 8.68 18.75 9.79
C ALA A 129 8.01 17.51 10.42
N GLN A 130 6.73 17.63 10.76
CA GLN A 130 6.01 16.54 11.41
C GLN A 130 5.78 15.39 10.40
N PRO A 131 5.96 14.14 10.83
CA PRO A 131 5.71 12.99 9.96
C PRO A 131 4.22 12.93 9.59
N THR A 132 3.96 12.83 8.31
CA THR A 132 2.60 12.71 7.75
C THR A 132 2.11 11.27 7.70
N GLN A 133 3.04 10.31 7.81
CA GLN A 133 2.76 8.88 7.70
C GLN A 133 3.68 8.09 8.64
N THR A 134 3.20 6.93 9.12
CA THR A 134 4.02 5.93 9.82
C THR A 134 4.10 4.68 8.97
N ILE A 135 5.32 4.14 8.78
CA ILE A 135 5.53 2.83 8.15
C ILE A 135 5.86 1.79 9.22
N TYR A 136 5.42 0.55 9.00
CA TYR A 136 5.54 -0.54 9.97
C TYR A 136 6.56 -1.61 9.56
N GLY A 137 7.52 -1.23 8.71
CA GLY A 137 8.66 -2.05 8.32
C GLY A 137 9.91 -1.19 8.16
N LEU A 138 11.10 -1.79 8.34
CA LEU A 138 12.36 -1.04 8.26
C LEU A 138 12.76 -0.65 6.84
N SER A 139 12.22 -1.36 5.84
CA SER A 139 12.60 -1.16 4.44
C SER A 139 11.39 -0.67 3.65
N PRO A 140 11.23 0.65 3.42
CA PRO A 140 10.11 1.18 2.66
C PRO A 140 10.04 0.64 1.23
N VAL A 141 8.82 0.62 0.70
CA VAL A 141 8.55 0.50 -0.74
C VAL A 141 8.23 1.90 -1.26
N LEU A 142 8.95 2.35 -2.26
CA LEU A 142 8.84 3.69 -2.80
C LEU A 142 8.13 3.65 -4.15
N ASP A 143 7.05 4.42 -4.31
CA ASP A 143 6.43 4.66 -5.61
C ASP A 143 7.14 5.84 -6.30
N VAL A 144 8.11 5.53 -7.17
CA VAL A 144 9.02 6.49 -7.80
C VAL A 144 8.92 6.53 -9.33
N LYS A 145 7.84 6.08 -9.90
CA LYS A 145 7.51 6.06 -11.35
C LYS A 145 8.69 6.37 -12.29
N GLY A 146 9.22 5.33 -12.93
CA GLY A 146 10.31 5.47 -13.88
C GLY A 146 11.73 5.50 -13.31
N GLY A 147 11.87 5.50 -11.99
CA GLY A 147 13.15 5.56 -11.29
C GLY A 147 13.67 7.00 -11.13
N GLY A 148 14.95 7.13 -10.86
CA GLY A 148 15.62 8.42 -10.68
C GLY A 148 16.35 8.52 -9.35
N ARG A 149 16.77 9.74 -9.04
CA ARG A 149 17.50 10.04 -7.80
C ARG A 149 16.54 10.30 -6.66
N ILE A 150 16.75 9.63 -5.53
CA ILE A 150 16.07 9.93 -4.27
C ILE A 150 17.11 10.26 -3.20
N THR A 151 16.73 11.14 -2.29
CA THR A 151 17.54 11.48 -1.11
C THR A 151 16.74 11.16 0.13
N ILE A 152 17.36 10.43 1.05
CA ILE A 152 16.78 10.04 2.35
C ILE A 152 17.56 10.76 3.43
N ALA A 153 16.92 11.65 4.16
CA ALA A 153 17.51 12.39 5.27
C ALA A 153 16.83 11.98 6.59
N ARG A 154 17.61 11.64 7.58
CA ARG A 154 17.14 11.44 8.95
C ARG A 154 16.94 12.78 9.63
N LEU A 155 15.81 12.98 10.30
CA LEU A 155 15.43 14.28 10.86
C LEU A 155 15.53 14.34 12.39
N ASP A 156 15.52 13.21 13.05
CA ASP A 156 15.61 13.09 14.52
C ASP A 156 17.06 12.97 15.04
N GLN A 157 18.01 12.80 14.13
CA GLN A 157 19.45 12.73 14.43
C GLN A 157 20.26 13.45 13.36
N THR A 158 21.46 13.90 13.73
CA THR A 158 22.38 14.55 12.78
C THR A 158 23.15 13.48 12.01
N GLU A 159 22.59 13.02 10.92
CA GLU A 159 23.24 12.07 9.99
C GLU A 159 23.29 12.68 8.58
N ALA A 160 24.33 12.32 7.83
CA ALA A 160 24.40 12.74 6.44
C ALA A 160 23.29 12.08 5.61
N PRO A 161 22.61 12.83 4.73
CA PRO A 161 21.60 12.25 3.85
C PRO A 161 22.20 11.17 2.94
N VAL A 162 21.42 10.10 2.73
CA VAL A 162 21.77 9.04 1.80
C VAL A 162 21.10 9.29 0.46
N THR A 163 21.87 9.32 -0.62
CA THR A 163 21.34 9.43 -1.97
C THR A 163 21.38 8.06 -2.66
N LEU A 164 20.27 7.69 -3.29
CA LEU A 164 20.12 6.46 -4.08
C LEU A 164 19.74 6.84 -5.51
N ASP A 165 20.51 6.34 -6.47
CA ASP A 165 20.12 6.36 -7.88
C ASP A 165 19.41 5.05 -8.21
N ILE A 166 18.12 5.13 -8.54
CA ILE A 166 17.26 3.98 -8.79
C ILE A 166 17.07 3.82 -10.30
N PRO A 167 17.72 2.84 -10.93
CA PRO A 167 17.53 2.58 -12.34
C PRO A 167 16.16 1.92 -12.58
N ALA A 168 15.53 2.26 -13.71
CA ALA A 168 14.18 1.75 -14.04
C ALA A 168 14.08 0.22 -14.02
N GLN A 169 15.18 -0.48 -14.31
CA GLN A 169 15.26 -1.95 -14.32
C GLN A 169 15.11 -2.58 -12.92
N GLN A 170 15.37 -1.82 -11.86
CA GLN A 170 15.18 -2.28 -10.47
C GLN A 170 13.76 -2.06 -9.95
N LEU A 171 12.92 -1.41 -10.74
CA LEU A 171 11.54 -1.14 -10.35
C LEU A 171 10.66 -2.37 -10.59
N MET A 172 9.88 -2.71 -9.59
CA MET A 172 8.76 -3.63 -9.74
C MET A 172 7.65 -2.91 -10.52
N ARG A 173 7.17 -3.53 -11.60
CA ARG A 173 6.11 -2.96 -12.48
C ARG A 173 6.39 -1.52 -12.93
N GLY A 174 7.66 -1.17 -13.12
CA GLY A 174 8.05 0.15 -13.62
C GLY A 174 7.84 1.34 -12.68
N SER A 175 7.38 1.11 -11.45
CA SER A 175 7.03 2.19 -10.52
C SER A 175 7.55 2.01 -9.10
N PHE A 176 7.67 0.78 -8.61
CA PHE A 176 7.92 0.54 -7.19
C PHE A 176 9.33 0.04 -6.92
N PHE A 177 10.06 0.74 -6.07
CA PHE A 177 11.37 0.32 -5.58
C PHE A 177 11.23 -0.25 -4.17
N ASP A 178 11.53 -1.53 -3.99
CA ASP A 178 11.50 -2.19 -2.69
C ASP A 178 12.88 -2.17 -2.04
N MET A 179 13.07 -1.34 -1.02
CA MET A 179 14.33 -1.23 -0.29
C MET A 179 14.75 -2.54 0.38
N ALA A 180 13.81 -3.44 0.72
CA ALA A 180 14.15 -4.76 1.25
C ALA A 180 14.85 -5.65 0.21
N LYS A 181 14.44 -5.57 -1.06
CA LYS A 181 15.09 -6.30 -2.16
C LYS A 181 16.48 -5.74 -2.50
N ALA A 182 16.73 -4.48 -2.15
CA ALA A 182 18.02 -3.82 -2.30
C ALA A 182 18.89 -3.91 -1.04
N ASP A 183 18.51 -4.74 -0.06
CA ASP A 183 19.18 -4.90 1.23
C ASP A 183 19.41 -3.59 1.98
N ARG A 184 18.40 -2.71 1.94
CA ARG A 184 18.42 -1.39 2.59
C ARG A 184 17.36 -1.32 3.67
N ALA A 185 17.78 -0.96 4.88
CA ALA A 185 16.89 -0.80 6.03
C ALA A 185 17.15 0.55 6.71
N LEU A 186 16.08 1.12 7.23
CA LEU A 186 16.09 2.30 8.10
C LEU A 186 16.10 1.85 9.57
N VAL A 187 16.25 2.80 10.48
CA VAL A 187 16.27 2.52 11.92
C VAL A 187 14.86 2.65 12.49
N ALA A 188 14.45 1.69 13.33
CA ALA A 188 13.17 1.73 14.04
C ALA A 188 13.05 2.99 14.90
N GLY A 189 11.86 3.59 14.92
CA GLY A 189 11.59 4.83 15.65
C GLY A 189 12.06 6.10 14.96
N GLY A 190 12.92 6.03 13.94
CA GLY A 190 13.50 7.16 13.24
C GLY A 190 12.46 7.97 12.43
N ILE A 191 12.71 9.27 12.31
CA ILE A 191 11.93 10.19 11.48
C ILE A 191 12.77 10.54 10.26
N TYR A 192 12.19 10.39 9.08
CA TYR A 192 12.90 10.55 7.82
C TYR A 192 12.14 11.46 6.86
N ARG A 193 12.91 12.15 6.01
CA ARG A 193 12.40 12.80 4.81
C ARG A 193 12.95 12.07 3.59
N ILE A 194 12.06 11.71 2.67
CA ILE A 194 12.44 11.28 1.34
C ILE A 194 12.09 12.38 0.35
N SER A 195 13.02 12.66 -0.55
CA SER A 195 12.85 13.60 -1.66
C SER A 195 13.17 12.88 -2.96
N ALA A 196 12.29 13.00 -3.96
CA ALA A 196 12.48 12.47 -5.31
C ALA A 196 12.53 13.59 -6.32
N GLY A 197 13.54 13.58 -7.20
CA GLY A 197 13.81 14.62 -8.20
C GLY A 197 14.83 15.65 -7.74
N ASP A 198 15.12 16.59 -8.63
CA ASP A 198 16.06 17.66 -8.37
C ASP A 198 15.45 18.77 -7.51
N ALA A 199 16.29 19.53 -6.80
CA ALA A 199 15.93 20.34 -5.64
C ALA A 199 14.78 21.37 -5.81
N ALA A 200 14.48 21.82 -7.04
CA ALA A 200 13.46 22.84 -7.26
C ALA A 200 12.03 22.29 -7.28
N ASP A 201 11.84 21.04 -7.78
CA ASP A 201 10.52 20.39 -7.95
C ASP A 201 10.43 19.05 -7.21
N ALA A 202 11.32 18.82 -6.24
CA ALA A 202 11.38 17.56 -5.51
C ALA A 202 10.08 17.30 -4.74
N ARG A 203 9.43 16.19 -5.07
CA ARG A 203 8.34 15.65 -4.24
C ARG A 203 8.94 15.12 -2.95
N GLN A 204 8.37 15.54 -1.83
CA GLN A 204 8.90 15.21 -0.51
C GLN A 204 7.80 14.60 0.38
N ILE A 205 8.19 13.61 1.16
CA ILE A 205 7.36 13.06 2.22
C ILE A 205 8.18 12.94 3.50
N VAL A 206 7.57 13.32 4.63
CA VAL A 206 8.13 13.10 5.96
C VAL A 206 7.35 11.97 6.61
N PHE A 207 8.05 10.96 7.08
CA PHE A 207 7.44 9.78 7.68
C PHE A 207 8.23 9.31 8.89
N LYS A 208 7.58 8.50 9.71
CA LYS A 208 8.19 7.83 10.87
C LYS A 208 8.24 6.33 10.61
N VAL A 209 9.33 5.70 10.99
CA VAL A 209 9.40 4.24 11.12
C VAL A 209 8.85 3.86 12.50
N ASP A 210 7.95 2.90 12.56
CA ASP A 210 7.39 2.44 13.84
C ASP A 210 8.52 1.93 14.75
N ALA A 211 8.43 2.24 16.05
CA ALA A 211 9.47 1.89 17.02
C ALA A 211 9.59 0.37 17.25
N GLU A 212 8.53 -0.38 16.97
CA GLU A 212 8.48 -1.84 17.09
C GLU A 212 8.76 -2.56 15.76
N ALA A 213 9.08 -1.80 14.70
CA ALA A 213 9.39 -2.36 13.40
C ALA A 213 10.63 -3.27 13.49
N LYS A 214 10.50 -4.49 12.96
CA LYS A 214 11.55 -5.50 12.97
C LYS A 214 12.09 -5.73 11.55
N PRO A 215 13.34 -6.21 11.41
CA PRO A 215 13.83 -6.71 10.14
C PRO A 215 12.94 -7.84 9.63
N GLY A 216 12.70 -7.85 8.34
CA GLY A 216 11.87 -8.84 7.66
C GLY A 216 10.93 -8.22 6.64
N ALA A 217 10.26 -9.08 5.89
CA ALA A 217 9.36 -8.65 4.83
C ALA A 217 7.97 -8.37 5.41
N ALA A 218 7.78 -7.22 6.04
CA ALA A 218 6.44 -6.73 6.33
C ALA A 218 5.63 -6.58 5.03
N PRO A 219 4.28 -6.72 5.07
CA PRO A 219 3.44 -6.49 3.91
C PRO A 219 3.73 -5.16 3.23
N MET A 220 3.71 -5.12 1.90
CA MET A 220 4.12 -3.94 1.14
C MET A 220 3.34 -2.69 1.52
N LEU A 221 2.02 -2.83 1.75
CA LEU A 221 1.19 -1.69 2.09
C LEU A 221 1.63 -0.97 3.37
N SER A 222 2.06 -1.74 4.39
CA SER A 222 2.48 -1.18 5.68
C SER A 222 3.79 -0.37 5.61
N ARG A 223 4.48 -0.45 4.49
CA ARG A 223 5.76 0.22 4.25
C ARG A 223 5.80 0.99 2.93
N LEU A 224 4.64 1.21 2.28
CA LEU A 224 4.52 1.96 1.04
C LEU A 224 4.57 3.46 1.29
N LEU A 225 5.45 4.14 0.55
CA LEU A 225 5.56 5.60 0.47
C LEU A 225 5.32 6.02 -0.98
N ARG A 226 4.37 6.93 -1.19
CA ARG A 226 4.07 7.49 -2.52
C ARG A 226 4.68 8.88 -2.64
N LEU A 227 5.61 9.01 -3.57
CA LEU A 227 6.35 10.24 -3.87
C LEU A 227 5.77 10.98 -5.07
#